data_b6be9add3edb4d1ab3b898dacbf14223
#
_entry.id   b6be9add3edb4d1ab3b898dacbf14223
#
_cell.length_a   1.000
_cell.length_b   1.000
_cell.length_c   1.000
_cell.angle_alpha   90.00
_cell.angle_beta   90.00
_cell.angle_gamma   90.00
#
_symmetry.space_group_name_H-M   'P 1'
#
loop_
_entity.id
_entity.type
_entity.pdbx_description
1 polymer ?
#
loop_
_entity_poly.entity_id
_entity_poly.type
_entity_poly.pdbx_seq_one_letter_code
_entity_poly.pdbx_strand_id
1 'polypeptide(L)'
;MDSDGSNVKRLTDRIGYDGGPWFSSDGKRIVWRAWYPETEEERATWRECMENNYIIPFPLDLYVMNADGTEKKRILHNGATNWAPSWHPDGERIIFSINMDDWKEDLRQFGHDFELYLINIDGTGLERITFNNVFDSFPMFSPDGKKLIFASNRNPQKPRATDIFVADWVE
;
A
#
# COMPACT_ATOMS: atom_id res chain seq x y z
N MET A 1 15.36 -15.50 2.82
CA MET A 1 16.80 -15.15 2.82
C MET A 1 17.28 -15.25 4.25
N ASP A 2 18.46 -15.78 4.44
CA ASP A 2 19.09 -15.86 5.75
C ASP A 2 19.73 -14.51 6.15
N SER A 3 20.13 -14.37 7.41
CA SER A 3 20.69 -13.11 7.92
C SER A 3 22.03 -12.70 7.28
N ASP A 4 22.73 -13.65 6.67
CA ASP A 4 23.96 -13.43 5.91
C ASP A 4 23.72 -13.07 4.43
N GLY A 5 22.44 -12.96 4.01
CA GLY A 5 22.05 -12.65 2.64
C GLY A 5 21.93 -13.86 1.72
N SER A 6 22.21 -15.07 2.22
CA SER A 6 22.05 -16.30 1.43
C SER A 6 20.59 -16.76 1.34
N ASN A 7 20.32 -17.78 0.54
CA ASN A 7 19.01 -18.43 0.39
C ASN A 7 17.86 -17.44 0.03
N VAL A 8 18.13 -16.47 -0.85
CA VAL A 8 17.11 -15.55 -1.37
C VAL A 8 16.09 -16.34 -2.20
N LYS A 9 14.81 -16.23 -1.85
CA LYS A 9 13.69 -16.81 -2.60
C LYS A 9 12.87 -15.70 -3.27
N ARG A 10 12.66 -15.81 -4.57
CA ARG A 10 11.71 -14.95 -5.30
C ARG A 10 10.29 -15.44 -5.00
N LEU A 11 9.41 -14.53 -4.56
CA LEU A 11 8.02 -14.84 -4.22
C LEU A 11 7.01 -14.44 -5.31
N THR A 12 7.34 -13.43 -6.13
CA THR A 12 6.48 -12.94 -7.23
C THR A 12 7.22 -13.03 -8.55
N ASP A 13 6.52 -13.33 -9.65
CA ASP A 13 7.09 -13.60 -10.97
C ASP A 13 6.28 -12.99 -12.14
N ARG A 14 5.20 -12.26 -11.86
CA ARG A 14 4.40 -11.57 -12.88
C ARG A 14 5.16 -10.35 -13.42
N ILE A 15 4.94 -10.04 -14.71
CA ILE A 15 5.39 -8.76 -15.29
C ILE A 15 4.59 -7.65 -14.64
N GLY A 16 5.26 -6.58 -14.20
CA GLY A 16 4.65 -5.43 -13.55
C GLY A 16 5.44 -4.94 -12.34
N TYR A 17 4.76 -4.27 -11.45
CA TYR A 17 5.34 -3.68 -10.24
C TYR A 17 4.85 -4.42 -8.99
N ASP A 18 5.79 -4.79 -8.13
CA ASP A 18 5.56 -5.27 -6.76
C ASP A 18 6.30 -4.37 -5.79
N GLY A 19 5.65 -3.92 -4.72
CA GLY A 19 6.32 -3.04 -3.75
C GLY A 19 5.66 -2.98 -2.39
N GLY A 20 6.41 -2.43 -1.40
CA GLY A 20 5.96 -2.23 -0.03
C GLY A 20 5.47 -3.50 0.67
N PRO A 21 6.21 -4.63 0.63
CA PRO A 21 5.80 -5.83 1.32
C PRO A 21 5.95 -5.68 2.83
N TRP A 22 4.99 -6.24 3.57
CA TRP A 22 5.00 -6.23 5.02
C TRP A 22 4.50 -7.56 5.59
N PHE A 23 5.23 -8.13 6.55
CA PHE A 23 4.81 -9.34 7.24
C PHE A 23 3.68 -9.08 8.23
N SER A 24 2.75 -10.06 8.36
CA SER A 24 1.85 -10.14 9.50
C SER A 24 2.64 -10.32 10.81
N SER A 25 2.04 -9.96 11.93
CA SER A 25 2.68 -10.02 13.26
C SER A 25 3.16 -11.43 13.63
N ASP A 26 2.48 -12.47 13.14
CA ASP A 26 2.85 -13.88 13.33
C ASP A 26 3.86 -14.41 12.30
N GLY A 27 4.27 -13.57 11.33
CA GLY A 27 5.22 -13.90 10.27
C GLY A 27 4.72 -14.87 9.20
N LYS A 28 3.43 -15.24 9.20
CA LYS A 28 2.89 -16.27 8.30
C LYS A 28 2.36 -15.74 6.99
N ARG A 29 2.03 -14.45 6.92
CA ARG A 29 1.46 -13.80 5.74
C ARG A 29 2.23 -12.56 5.36
N ILE A 30 2.13 -12.17 4.10
CA ILE A 30 2.70 -10.95 3.54
C ILE A 30 1.57 -10.18 2.85
N VAL A 31 1.44 -8.89 3.12
CA VAL A 31 0.68 -7.94 2.33
C VAL A 31 1.64 -7.16 1.45
N TRP A 32 1.23 -6.83 0.21
CA TRP A 32 1.99 -5.92 -0.65
C TRP A 32 1.05 -5.20 -1.62
N ARG A 33 1.55 -4.14 -2.24
CA ARG A 33 0.87 -3.46 -3.34
C ARG A 33 1.50 -3.88 -4.66
N ALA A 34 0.69 -4.00 -5.70
CA ALA A 34 1.18 -4.35 -7.03
C ALA A 34 0.32 -3.74 -8.14
N TRP A 35 0.95 -3.60 -9.31
CA TRP A 35 0.28 -3.37 -10.57
C TRP A 35 0.79 -4.37 -11.60
N TYR A 36 -0.13 -5.04 -12.26
CA TYR A 36 0.20 -6.01 -13.31
C TYR A 36 -0.56 -5.65 -14.60
N PRO A 37 0.14 -5.36 -15.71
CA PRO A 37 -0.50 -5.01 -16.97
C PRO A 37 -1.36 -6.17 -17.49
N GLU A 38 -2.64 -5.91 -17.71
CA GLU A 38 -3.61 -6.90 -18.19
C GLU A 38 -3.84 -6.78 -19.71
N THR A 39 -3.67 -5.57 -20.29
CA THR A 39 -3.83 -5.30 -21.72
C THR A 39 -2.49 -5.19 -22.45
N GLU A 40 -2.51 -5.26 -23.80
CA GLU A 40 -1.30 -5.01 -24.60
C GLU A 40 -0.83 -3.56 -24.54
N GLU A 41 -1.74 -2.61 -24.39
CA GLU A 41 -1.41 -1.19 -24.21
C GLU A 41 -0.66 -0.97 -22.90
N GLU A 42 -1.16 -1.50 -21.80
CA GLU A 42 -0.49 -1.44 -20.48
C GLU A 42 0.87 -2.13 -20.50
N ARG A 43 0.99 -3.28 -21.20
CA ARG A 43 2.28 -3.95 -21.39
C ARG A 43 3.27 -3.13 -22.22
N ALA A 44 2.78 -2.41 -23.23
CA ALA A 44 3.60 -1.50 -24.03
C ALA A 44 4.08 -0.32 -23.15
N THR A 45 3.19 0.29 -22.38
CA THR A 45 3.53 1.35 -21.43
C THR A 45 4.56 0.87 -20.40
N TRP A 46 4.37 -0.32 -19.85
CA TRP A 46 5.34 -0.90 -18.92
C TRP A 46 6.72 -1.10 -19.55
N ARG A 47 6.78 -1.64 -20.78
CA ARG A 47 8.06 -1.79 -21.52
C ARG A 47 8.76 -0.46 -21.72
N GLU A 48 8.03 0.57 -22.15
CA GLU A 48 8.57 1.92 -22.33
C GLU A 48 9.14 2.48 -21.02
N CYS A 49 8.42 2.32 -19.90
CA CYS A 49 8.89 2.73 -18.59
C CYS A 49 10.22 2.05 -18.22
N MET A 50 10.33 0.75 -18.46
CA MET A 50 11.53 -0.03 -18.13
C MET A 50 12.72 0.32 -19.03
N GLU A 51 12.50 0.51 -20.34
CA GLU A 51 13.52 0.91 -21.29
C GLU A 51 14.11 2.29 -21.00
N ASN A 52 13.30 3.19 -20.45
CA ASN A 52 13.67 4.56 -20.14
C ASN A 52 13.99 4.80 -18.64
N ASN A 53 14.00 3.77 -17.82
CA ASN A 53 14.32 3.81 -16.39
C ASN A 53 13.46 4.80 -15.59
N TYR A 54 12.15 4.87 -15.86
CA TYR A 54 11.20 5.63 -15.07
C TYR A 54 9.97 4.80 -14.70
N ILE A 55 9.22 5.25 -13.71
CA ILE A 55 7.93 4.68 -13.31
C ILE A 55 6.89 5.81 -13.35
N ILE A 56 5.75 5.53 -13.97
CA ILE A 56 4.59 6.40 -13.93
C ILE A 56 3.68 6.01 -12.75
N PRO A 57 2.82 6.90 -12.26
CA PRO A 57 1.79 6.54 -11.31
C PRO A 57 0.83 5.53 -11.92
N PHE A 58 0.81 4.32 -11.38
CA PHE A 58 -0.16 3.28 -11.73
C PHE A 58 -1.23 3.17 -10.65
N PRO A 59 -2.47 2.77 -10.99
CA PRO A 59 -3.38 2.26 -9.98
C PRO A 59 -2.74 1.02 -9.35
N LEU A 60 -2.57 1.03 -8.03
CA LEU A 60 -1.92 -0.06 -7.31
C LEU A 60 -2.96 -0.83 -6.51
N ASP A 61 -3.04 -2.11 -6.76
CA ASP A 61 -3.90 -3.04 -6.02
C ASP A 61 -3.23 -3.55 -4.74
N LEU A 62 -4.03 -4.03 -3.80
CA LEU A 62 -3.52 -4.75 -2.63
C LEU A 62 -3.64 -6.25 -2.79
N TYR A 63 -2.59 -6.94 -2.38
CA TYR A 63 -2.47 -8.39 -2.42
C TYR A 63 -2.03 -8.93 -1.06
N VAL A 64 -2.43 -10.18 -0.78
CA VAL A 64 -1.91 -10.98 0.35
C VAL A 64 -1.46 -12.35 -0.15
N MET A 65 -0.48 -12.93 0.53
CA MET A 65 -0.01 -14.30 0.30
C MET A 65 0.50 -14.92 1.60
N ASN A 66 0.69 -16.23 1.61
CA ASN A 66 1.47 -16.88 2.65
C ASN A 66 2.96 -16.48 2.55
N ALA A 67 3.68 -16.53 3.67
CA ALA A 67 5.09 -16.15 3.72
C ALA A 67 6.00 -17.02 2.83
N ASP A 68 5.55 -18.20 2.45
CA ASP A 68 6.25 -19.10 1.52
C ASP A 68 6.00 -18.76 0.02
N GLY A 69 5.12 -17.79 -0.26
CA GLY A 69 4.75 -17.33 -1.61
C GLY A 69 3.54 -18.06 -2.20
N THR A 70 2.87 -18.91 -1.44
CA THR A 70 1.62 -19.57 -1.85
C THR A 70 0.39 -18.71 -1.57
N GLU A 71 -0.80 -19.11 -2.04
CA GLU A 71 -2.11 -18.49 -1.78
C GLU A 71 -2.15 -16.97 -2.10
N LYS A 72 -1.54 -16.58 -3.22
CA LYS A 72 -1.59 -15.17 -3.67
C LYS A 72 -3.00 -14.75 -4.02
N LYS A 73 -3.52 -13.73 -3.36
CA LYS A 73 -4.87 -13.20 -3.56
C LYS A 73 -4.85 -11.69 -3.67
N ARG A 74 -5.53 -11.14 -4.69
CA ARG A 74 -5.86 -9.71 -4.77
C ARG A 74 -7.04 -9.43 -3.83
N ILE A 75 -6.87 -8.53 -2.86
CA ILE A 75 -7.90 -8.19 -1.87
C ILE A 75 -8.59 -6.86 -2.17
N LEU A 76 -7.95 -5.98 -2.94
CA LEU A 76 -8.53 -4.71 -3.36
C LEU A 76 -8.11 -4.36 -4.79
N HIS A 77 -9.12 -4.01 -5.61
CA HIS A 77 -8.97 -3.49 -6.96
C HIS A 77 -10.02 -2.39 -7.17
N ASN A 78 -9.63 -1.14 -7.18
CA ASN A 78 -10.54 0.00 -7.20
C ASN A 78 -10.13 1.12 -8.15
N GLY A 79 -9.08 0.89 -8.96
CA GLY A 79 -8.58 1.85 -9.93
C GLY A 79 -7.80 3.02 -9.34
N ALA A 80 -7.64 3.10 -8.02
CA ALA A 80 -6.85 4.12 -7.34
C ALA A 80 -5.46 3.60 -6.96
N THR A 81 -4.58 4.48 -6.46
CA THR A 81 -3.31 4.07 -5.91
C THR A 81 -3.46 3.70 -4.44
N ASN A 82 -3.40 2.40 -4.15
CA ASN A 82 -3.35 1.88 -2.79
C ASN A 82 -1.89 1.79 -2.35
N TRP A 83 -1.53 2.48 -1.25
CA TRP A 83 -0.14 2.73 -0.88
C TRP A 83 0.17 2.34 0.55
N ALA A 84 1.43 1.95 0.82
CA ALA A 84 1.97 1.69 2.15
C ALA A 84 1.08 0.79 3.05
N PRO A 85 0.69 -0.42 2.60
CA PRO A 85 -0.09 -1.32 3.42
C PRO A 85 0.70 -1.83 4.63
N SER A 86 0.03 -1.98 5.76
CA SER A 86 0.55 -2.54 7.00
C SER A 86 -0.52 -3.38 7.69
N TRP A 87 -0.11 -4.34 8.49
CA TRP A 87 -1.03 -5.21 9.21
C TRP A 87 -1.57 -4.56 10.47
N HIS A 88 -2.88 -4.72 10.72
CA HIS A 88 -3.41 -4.58 12.05
C HIS A 88 -2.91 -5.73 12.93
N PRO A 89 -2.66 -5.54 14.22
CA PRO A 89 -2.13 -6.59 15.11
C PRO A 89 -3.00 -7.83 15.25
N ASP A 90 -4.31 -7.74 14.95
CA ASP A 90 -5.20 -8.90 14.93
C ASP A 90 -4.88 -9.91 13.82
N GLY A 91 -4.10 -9.49 12.81
CA GLY A 91 -3.73 -10.31 11.67
C GLY A 91 -4.85 -10.54 10.66
N GLU A 92 -6.02 -9.92 10.82
CA GLU A 92 -7.18 -10.09 9.93
C GLU A 92 -7.52 -8.82 9.15
N ARG A 93 -6.91 -7.67 9.51
CA ARG A 93 -7.14 -6.38 8.86
C ARG A 93 -5.83 -5.77 8.36
N ILE A 94 -5.95 -5.00 7.29
CA ILE A 94 -4.85 -4.22 6.67
C ILE A 94 -5.21 -2.75 6.76
N ILE A 95 -4.29 -1.91 7.26
CA ILE A 95 -4.36 -0.46 7.16
C ILE A 95 -3.46 0.01 6.02
N PHE A 96 -3.89 0.98 5.24
CA PHE A 96 -3.16 1.49 4.09
C PHE A 96 -3.59 2.91 3.75
N SER A 97 -2.90 3.53 2.82
CA SER A 97 -3.26 4.86 2.30
C SER A 97 -3.83 4.74 0.90
N ILE A 98 -4.80 5.58 0.54
CA ILE A 98 -5.41 5.58 -0.78
C ILE A 98 -5.80 7.00 -1.21
N ASN A 99 -5.64 7.29 -2.51
CA ASN A 99 -6.06 8.54 -3.13
C ASN A 99 -7.37 8.41 -3.93
N MET A 100 -8.28 7.55 -3.48
CA MET A 100 -9.52 7.25 -4.19
C MET A 100 -10.39 8.49 -4.44
N ASP A 101 -10.40 9.43 -3.50
CA ASP A 101 -11.22 10.63 -3.58
C ASP A 101 -10.62 11.71 -4.50
N ASP A 102 -9.32 11.62 -4.82
CA ASP A 102 -8.59 12.57 -5.67
C ASP A 102 -7.88 11.87 -6.87
N TRP A 103 -8.20 10.62 -7.15
CA TRP A 103 -7.61 9.91 -8.27
C TRP A 103 -8.01 10.52 -9.62
N LYS A 104 -7.02 10.81 -10.45
CA LYS A 104 -7.19 11.32 -11.82
C LYS A 104 -6.39 10.47 -12.79
N GLU A 105 -7.02 10.11 -13.91
CA GLU A 105 -6.35 9.34 -14.97
C GLU A 105 -5.22 10.12 -15.65
N ASP A 106 -5.22 11.45 -15.59
CA ASP A 106 -4.12 12.26 -16.11
C ASP A 106 -2.88 12.05 -15.25
N LEU A 107 -1.93 11.28 -15.74
CA LEU A 107 -0.68 10.93 -15.10
C LEU A 107 0.17 12.15 -14.67
N ARG A 108 -0.09 13.34 -15.24
CA ARG A 108 0.56 14.59 -14.84
C ARG A 108 -0.07 15.24 -13.61
N GLN A 109 -1.19 14.72 -13.15
CA GLN A 109 -1.97 15.20 -12.01
C GLN A 109 -2.14 14.08 -10.99
N PHE A 110 -1.04 13.46 -10.57
CA PHE A 110 -1.07 12.46 -9.49
C PHE A 110 -1.73 13.08 -8.25
N GLY A 111 -2.81 12.47 -7.80
CA GLY A 111 -3.56 12.94 -6.62
C GLY A 111 -2.68 12.95 -5.38
N HIS A 112 -2.69 14.04 -4.66
CA HIS A 112 -1.88 14.26 -3.46
C HIS A 112 -2.67 14.06 -2.16
N ASP A 113 -3.98 13.90 -2.29
CA ASP A 113 -4.88 13.64 -1.17
C ASP A 113 -4.95 12.13 -0.91
N PHE A 114 -4.14 11.67 0.03
CA PHE A 114 -4.13 10.30 0.49
C PHE A 114 -4.73 10.25 1.88
N GLU A 115 -5.71 9.38 2.05
CA GLU A 115 -6.33 9.10 3.33
C GLU A 115 -6.05 7.68 3.80
N LEU A 116 -6.10 7.46 5.10
CA LEU A 116 -5.94 6.14 5.70
C LEU A 116 -7.26 5.36 5.61
N TYR A 117 -7.14 4.09 5.23
CA TYR A 117 -8.25 3.15 5.15
C TYR A 117 -7.89 1.82 5.80
N LEU A 118 -8.91 1.15 6.31
CA LEU A 118 -8.83 -0.22 6.83
C LEU A 118 -9.63 -1.16 5.95
N ILE A 119 -9.17 -2.39 5.77
CA ILE A 119 -9.86 -3.44 5.00
C ILE A 119 -9.59 -4.82 5.61
N ASN A 120 -10.56 -5.72 5.55
CA ASN A 120 -10.36 -7.12 5.91
C ASN A 120 -9.52 -7.85 4.85
N ILE A 121 -8.77 -8.87 5.24
CA ILE A 121 -7.94 -9.67 4.31
C ILE A 121 -8.75 -10.44 3.27
N ASP A 122 -10.06 -10.60 3.46
CA ASP A 122 -10.96 -11.18 2.46
C ASP A 122 -11.42 -10.17 1.39
N GLY A 123 -11.14 -8.88 1.58
CA GLY A 123 -11.50 -7.77 0.70
C GLY A 123 -12.81 -7.07 1.09
N THR A 124 -13.42 -7.43 2.21
CA THR A 124 -14.63 -6.80 2.73
C THR A 124 -14.31 -5.70 3.74
N GLY A 125 -15.31 -4.92 4.15
CA GLY A 125 -15.20 -3.97 5.26
C GLY A 125 -14.24 -2.81 4.99
N LEU A 126 -14.16 -2.32 3.75
CA LEU A 126 -13.37 -1.11 3.43
C LEU A 126 -13.94 0.08 4.21
N GLU A 127 -13.12 0.68 5.07
CA GLU A 127 -13.50 1.77 5.96
C GLU A 127 -12.48 2.90 5.91
N ARG A 128 -12.94 4.15 5.75
CA ARG A 128 -12.09 5.34 5.80
C ARG A 128 -11.82 5.75 7.24
N ILE A 129 -10.56 5.99 7.57
CA ILE A 129 -10.09 6.28 8.93
C ILE A 129 -9.76 7.77 9.11
N THR A 130 -9.18 8.41 8.10
CA THR A 130 -8.89 9.85 8.15
C THR A 130 -9.74 10.62 7.15
N PHE A 131 -10.05 11.90 7.47
CA PHE A 131 -10.99 12.73 6.73
C PHE A 131 -10.46 14.15 6.63
N ASN A 132 -9.52 14.37 5.75
CA ASN A 132 -8.95 15.70 5.49
C ASN A 132 -8.57 15.82 4.01
N ASN A 133 -8.07 16.98 3.60
CA ASN A 133 -7.70 17.27 2.21
C ASN A 133 -6.17 17.40 2.08
N VAL A 134 -5.43 16.51 2.74
CA VAL A 134 -3.98 16.51 2.75
C VAL A 134 -3.45 15.07 2.68
N PHE A 135 -2.15 14.94 2.58
CA PHE A 135 -1.49 13.64 2.52
C PHE A 135 -1.39 13.00 3.91
N ASP A 136 -2.09 11.86 4.08
CA ASP A 136 -1.94 10.95 5.22
C ASP A 136 -1.44 9.60 4.71
N SER A 137 -0.30 9.11 5.20
CA SER A 137 0.29 7.88 4.66
C SER A 137 1.22 7.15 5.63
N PHE A 138 1.69 5.98 5.21
CA PHE A 138 2.60 5.12 5.96
C PHE A 138 2.07 4.74 7.36
N PRO A 139 0.80 4.28 7.45
CA PRO A 139 0.23 3.90 8.74
C PRO A 139 0.88 2.65 9.29
N MET A 140 1.07 2.63 10.61
CA MET A 140 1.59 1.46 11.32
C MET A 140 1.03 1.40 12.73
N PHE A 141 0.50 0.26 13.13
CA PHE A 141 0.04 0.03 14.49
C PHE A 141 1.19 -0.25 15.45
N SER A 142 1.01 0.14 16.72
CA SER A 142 1.82 -0.40 17.81
C SER A 142 1.55 -1.91 17.96
N PRO A 143 2.51 -2.70 18.49
CA PRO A 143 2.33 -4.15 18.63
C PRO A 143 1.12 -4.57 19.45
N ASP A 144 0.69 -3.72 20.40
CA ASP A 144 -0.50 -3.94 21.24
C ASP A 144 -1.81 -3.43 20.60
N GLY A 145 -1.75 -2.86 19.39
CA GLY A 145 -2.91 -2.34 18.66
C GLY A 145 -3.53 -1.06 19.22
N LYS A 146 -2.96 -0.46 20.25
CA LYS A 146 -3.58 0.70 20.93
C LYS A 146 -3.20 2.05 20.34
N LYS A 147 -2.20 2.10 19.50
CA LYS A 147 -1.75 3.32 18.86
C LYS A 147 -1.54 3.13 17.38
N LEU A 148 -1.84 4.16 16.62
CA LEU A 148 -1.56 4.28 15.20
C LEU A 148 -0.54 5.41 15.00
N ILE A 149 0.57 5.14 14.30
CA ILE A 149 1.47 6.17 13.80
C ILE A 149 1.30 6.31 12.29
N PHE A 150 1.45 7.51 11.79
CA PHE A 150 1.38 7.79 10.35
C PHE A 150 2.10 9.10 10.02
N ALA A 151 2.43 9.27 8.74
CA ALA A 151 2.99 10.51 8.21
C ALA A 151 1.86 11.39 7.68
N SER A 152 1.93 12.70 7.94
CA SER A 152 0.93 13.66 7.46
C SER A 152 1.53 15.04 7.22
N ASN A 153 0.99 15.75 6.24
CA ASN A 153 1.32 17.17 6.01
C ASN A 153 0.22 18.14 6.50
N ARG A 154 -0.59 17.68 7.46
CA ARG A 154 -1.71 18.44 8.06
C ARG A 154 -1.29 19.66 8.89
N ASN A 155 0.01 19.87 9.12
CA ASN A 155 0.48 21.01 9.92
C ASN A 155 0.42 22.30 9.10
N PRO A 156 -0.52 23.23 9.37
CA PRO A 156 -0.70 24.45 8.59
C PRO A 156 0.44 25.47 8.77
N GLN A 157 1.24 25.34 9.84
CA GLN A 157 2.35 26.27 10.11
C GLN A 157 3.60 25.96 9.27
N LYS A 158 3.65 24.77 8.65
CA LYS A 158 4.75 24.34 7.79
C LYS A 158 4.19 23.74 6.50
N PRO A 159 3.70 24.55 5.58
CA PRO A 159 3.17 24.05 4.31
C PRO A 159 4.19 23.14 3.59
N ARG A 160 3.72 21.97 3.11
CA ARG A 160 4.52 20.94 2.45
C ARG A 160 5.52 20.17 3.34
N ALA A 161 5.59 20.44 4.65
CA ALA A 161 6.32 19.58 5.57
C ALA A 161 5.46 18.35 5.89
N THR A 162 6.07 17.17 5.87
CA THR A 162 5.45 15.93 6.33
C THR A 162 6.05 15.60 7.70
N ASP A 163 5.17 15.51 8.70
CA ASP A 163 5.54 15.20 10.07
C ASP A 163 4.99 13.82 10.46
N ILE A 164 5.50 13.23 11.54
CA ILE A 164 4.99 11.98 12.10
C ILE A 164 3.96 12.29 13.17
N PHE A 165 2.81 11.65 13.08
CA PHE A 165 1.71 11.76 14.03
C PHE A 165 1.47 10.42 14.72
N VAL A 166 0.98 10.48 15.95
CA VAL A 166 0.50 9.34 16.71
C VAL A 166 -0.93 9.63 17.21
N ALA A 167 -1.80 8.64 17.06
CA ALA A 167 -3.16 8.66 17.57
C ALA A 167 -3.41 7.46 18.48
N ASP A 168 -4.26 7.63 19.49
CA ASP A 168 -4.81 6.50 20.22
C ASP A 168 -5.85 5.79 19.31
N TRP A 169 -5.77 4.46 19.25
CA TRP A 169 -6.72 3.64 18.54
C TRP A 169 -7.83 3.16 19.47
N VAL A 170 -9.06 3.47 19.11
CA VAL A 170 -10.27 3.07 19.84
C VAL A 170 -11.15 2.29 18.86
N GLU A 171 -11.47 1.04 19.20
CA GLU A 171 -12.41 0.19 18.45
C GLU A 171 -13.87 0.55 18.76
#